data_3f5db3f33d4958274c43acf43826b3ee
#
_entry.id   3f5db3f33d4958274c43acf43826b3ee
#
_cell.length_a   1.000
_cell.length_b   1.000
_cell.length_c   1.000
_cell.angle_alpha   90.00
_cell.angle_beta   90.00
_cell.angle_gamma   90.00
#
_symmetry.space_group_name_H-M   'P 1'
#
loop_
_entity.id
_entity.type
_entity.pdbx_description
1 polymer ?
#
loop_
_entity_poly.entity_id
_entity_poly.type
_entity_poly.pdbx_seq_one_letter_code
_entity_poly.pdbx_strand_id
1 'polypeptide(L)'
;MRVNKVILLSVFLLVIFSILATSSLAESDVEITVKDNYIAFSEKAKFNLKITNNADEKQRYSIYSLQSGQGWNVDPFPLKDKIIELYPGKSYTTIIQAQAFDEGLQPGIYYVQISIASDLGETYTESLKVYLSPEKPIDYLPAIKATIDMNEKINPNEPVSIKLFLENRNPLDLTGLVVKIQSDMPEFIKEATVDLPPLEKKTIEFSVNPNSFQQPKDYLIFFIFEHNGEVAKIIDQKVEILSLQPEFKKDINENSKLFRYYSELIVTNEGNVKNTQKVLYPVSLWKMLFTTSEGKSEKIEGERYLVWEQSISPNESVTLNFTTNYRIVIYILAILLVFAGFYFY
;
A
#
# COMPACT_ATOMS: atom_id res chain seq x y z
N MET A 1 -42.36 31.57 -30.27
CA MET A 1 -42.29 30.09 -30.43
C MET A 1 -40.92 29.42 -30.21
N ARG A 2 -39.79 30.14 -30.17
CA ARG A 2 -38.45 29.57 -29.90
C ARG A 2 -38.12 29.40 -28.39
N VAL A 3 -38.66 30.24 -27.52
CA VAL A 3 -38.40 30.21 -26.07
C VAL A 3 -38.96 28.94 -25.40
N ASN A 4 -40.16 28.48 -25.84
CA ASN A 4 -40.76 27.27 -25.24
C ASN A 4 -39.98 25.97 -25.54
N LYS A 5 -39.23 25.90 -26.64
CA LYS A 5 -38.40 24.71 -26.95
C LYS A 5 -37.16 24.62 -26.08
N VAL A 6 -36.55 25.74 -25.71
CA VAL A 6 -35.38 25.78 -24.84
C VAL A 6 -35.76 25.42 -23.40
N ILE A 7 -36.91 25.91 -22.93
CA ILE A 7 -37.42 25.57 -21.60
C ILE A 7 -37.78 24.07 -21.53
N LEU A 8 -38.41 23.53 -22.57
CA LEU A 8 -38.75 22.11 -22.65
C LEU A 8 -37.49 21.22 -22.67
N LEU A 9 -36.46 21.65 -23.41
CA LEU A 9 -35.18 20.94 -23.48
C LEU A 9 -34.44 20.99 -22.14
N SER A 10 -34.44 22.12 -21.43
CA SER A 10 -33.80 22.25 -20.13
C SER A 10 -34.53 21.43 -19.05
N VAL A 11 -35.86 21.38 -19.06
CA VAL A 11 -36.64 20.53 -18.16
C VAL A 11 -36.39 19.04 -18.46
N PHE A 12 -36.33 18.66 -19.74
CA PHE A 12 -36.02 17.28 -20.14
C PHE A 12 -34.59 16.86 -19.75
N LEU A 13 -33.60 17.77 -19.89
CA LEU A 13 -32.24 17.55 -19.43
C LEU A 13 -32.15 17.40 -17.89
N LEU A 14 -32.92 18.19 -17.16
CA LEU A 14 -32.99 18.16 -15.69
C LEU A 14 -33.63 16.84 -15.19
N VAL A 15 -34.65 16.35 -15.88
CA VAL A 15 -35.30 15.06 -15.62
C VAL A 15 -34.33 13.91 -15.95
N ILE A 16 -33.58 13.97 -17.04
CA ILE A 16 -32.54 12.96 -17.36
C ILE A 16 -31.43 13.02 -16.34
N PHE A 17 -30.99 14.18 -15.87
CA PHE A 17 -29.99 14.32 -14.86
C PHE A 17 -30.42 13.78 -13.48
N SER A 18 -31.73 13.90 -13.15
CA SER A 18 -32.29 13.32 -11.92
C SER A 18 -32.46 11.81 -11.99
N ILE A 19 -32.62 11.23 -13.19
CA ILE A 19 -32.69 9.78 -13.41
C ILE A 19 -31.27 9.16 -13.44
N LEU A 20 -30.26 9.94 -13.86
CA LEU A 20 -28.84 9.55 -13.82
C LEU A 20 -28.16 9.79 -12.45
N ALA A 21 -28.85 10.37 -11.47
CA ALA A 21 -28.47 10.24 -10.09
C ALA A 21 -28.65 8.77 -9.71
N THR A 22 -27.71 7.92 -10.14
CA THR A 22 -27.54 6.58 -9.61
C THR A 22 -27.47 6.76 -8.11
N SER A 23 -28.49 6.29 -7.41
CA SER A 23 -28.38 6.00 -5.99
C SER A 23 -27.09 5.17 -5.86
N SER A 24 -26.01 5.77 -5.36
CA SER A 24 -24.91 5.03 -4.82
C SER A 24 -25.57 4.05 -3.86
N LEU A 25 -25.60 2.78 -4.23
CA LEU A 25 -25.93 1.73 -3.28
C LEU A 25 -24.98 1.97 -2.13
N ALA A 26 -25.51 2.35 -0.99
CA ALA A 26 -24.69 2.62 0.17
C ALA A 26 -24.11 1.27 0.58
N GLU A 27 -22.86 1.05 0.22
CA GLU A 27 -22.14 -0.15 0.59
C GLU A 27 -22.08 -0.23 2.11
N SER A 28 -22.22 -1.42 2.64
CA SER A 28 -21.98 -1.67 4.06
C SER A 28 -20.50 -1.38 4.36
N ASP A 29 -20.22 -0.81 5.52
CA ASP A 29 -18.85 -0.57 5.97
C ASP A 29 -18.42 -1.69 6.90
N VAL A 30 -17.29 -2.33 6.57
CA VAL A 30 -16.71 -3.44 7.33
C VAL A 30 -15.30 -3.06 7.73
N GLU A 31 -15.06 -2.94 9.03
CA GLU A 31 -13.78 -2.57 9.62
C GLU A 31 -13.28 -3.70 10.53
N ILE A 32 -12.04 -4.17 10.30
CA ILE A 32 -11.38 -5.14 11.17
C ILE A 32 -10.14 -4.51 11.77
N THR A 33 -10.05 -4.57 13.10
CA THR A 33 -8.89 -4.09 13.85
C THR A 33 -8.29 -5.21 14.70
N VAL A 34 -6.97 -5.25 14.74
CA VAL A 34 -6.25 -6.24 15.54
C VAL A 34 -6.38 -5.90 17.02
N LYS A 35 -6.77 -6.89 17.83
CA LYS A 35 -6.74 -6.80 19.29
C LYS A 35 -5.57 -7.60 19.87
N ASP A 36 -5.38 -8.81 19.39
CA ASP A 36 -4.29 -9.72 19.78
C ASP A 36 -4.12 -10.74 18.66
N ASN A 37 -3.00 -10.73 17.96
CA ASN A 37 -2.75 -11.64 16.85
C ASN A 37 -1.43 -12.40 16.96
N TYR A 38 -0.74 -12.28 18.09
CA TYR A 38 0.45 -13.05 18.42
C TYR A 38 0.04 -14.14 19.43
N ILE A 39 0.02 -15.38 19.00
CA ILE A 39 -0.56 -16.47 19.77
C ILE A 39 0.33 -17.72 19.78
N ALA A 40 0.27 -18.49 20.86
CA ALA A 40 0.70 -19.88 20.89
C ALA A 40 -0.40 -20.82 20.37
N PHE A 41 -0.07 -22.10 20.14
CA PHE A 41 -1.02 -23.10 19.64
C PHE A 41 -2.30 -23.26 20.48
N SER A 42 -2.20 -23.10 21.81
CA SER A 42 -3.33 -23.19 22.75
C SER A 42 -4.17 -21.92 22.81
N GLU A 43 -3.66 -20.82 22.27
CA GLU A 43 -4.26 -19.50 22.40
C GLU A 43 -5.13 -19.14 21.20
N LYS A 44 -5.85 -18.04 21.33
CA LYS A 44 -6.74 -17.53 20.30
C LYS A 44 -6.36 -16.12 19.93
N ALA A 45 -6.06 -15.90 18.67
CA ALA A 45 -5.97 -14.57 18.11
C ALA A 45 -7.33 -13.88 18.15
N LYS A 46 -7.35 -12.57 18.41
CA LYS A 46 -8.57 -11.78 18.59
C LYS A 46 -8.53 -10.55 17.70
N PHE A 47 -9.62 -10.34 16.98
CA PHE A 47 -9.82 -9.20 16.11
C PHE A 47 -11.18 -8.58 16.42
N ASN A 48 -11.26 -7.25 16.44
CA ASN A 48 -12.54 -6.57 16.52
C ASN A 48 -13.08 -6.40 15.10
N LEU A 49 -14.25 -6.94 14.84
CA LEU A 49 -15.01 -6.73 13.60
C LEU A 49 -16.13 -5.75 13.89
N LYS A 50 -16.16 -4.63 13.18
CA LYS A 50 -17.26 -3.68 13.19
C LYS A 50 -17.92 -3.69 11.82
N ILE A 51 -19.25 -3.86 11.82
CA ILE A 51 -20.09 -3.83 10.63
C ILE A 51 -21.06 -2.67 10.77
N THR A 52 -21.16 -1.82 9.75
CA THR A 52 -22.12 -0.71 9.69
C THR A 52 -23.04 -0.93 8.49
N ASN A 53 -24.33 -0.94 8.72
CA ASN A 53 -25.31 -0.99 7.65
C ASN A 53 -25.59 0.44 7.15
N ASN A 54 -25.07 0.79 5.98
CA ASN A 54 -25.31 2.07 5.32
C ASN A 54 -26.46 2.04 4.32
N ALA A 55 -27.07 0.85 4.10
CA ALA A 55 -28.24 0.75 3.24
C ALA A 55 -29.52 1.30 3.93
N ASP A 56 -30.52 1.60 3.11
CA ASP A 56 -31.83 2.10 3.58
C ASP A 56 -32.74 1.00 4.15
N GLU A 57 -32.31 -0.28 4.08
CA GLU A 57 -33.06 -1.44 4.52
C GLU A 57 -32.33 -2.20 5.62
N LYS A 58 -33.10 -2.97 6.41
CA LYS A 58 -32.56 -3.91 7.39
C LYS A 58 -31.79 -5.01 6.68
N GLN A 59 -30.52 -5.23 7.05
CA GLN A 59 -29.66 -6.27 6.49
C GLN A 59 -29.31 -7.33 7.51
N ARG A 60 -29.10 -8.54 7.00
CA ARG A 60 -28.62 -9.69 7.75
C ARG A 60 -27.25 -10.08 7.24
N TYR A 61 -26.27 -10.06 8.13
CA TYR A 61 -24.87 -10.39 7.83
C TYR A 61 -24.55 -11.79 8.35
N SER A 62 -23.88 -12.59 7.51
CA SER A 62 -23.37 -13.92 7.86
C SER A 62 -21.85 -13.86 7.90
N ILE A 63 -21.25 -14.27 9.02
CA ILE A 63 -19.80 -14.25 9.25
C ILE A 63 -19.32 -15.71 9.23
N TYR A 64 -18.37 -16.01 8.33
CA TYR A 64 -17.80 -17.34 8.18
C TYR A 64 -16.36 -17.30 7.67
N SER A 65 -15.64 -18.41 7.80
CA SER A 65 -14.32 -18.60 7.19
C SER A 65 -14.28 -19.92 6.43
N LEU A 66 -13.77 -19.88 5.20
CA LEU A 66 -13.55 -21.07 4.37
C LEU A 66 -12.38 -21.93 4.88
N GLN A 67 -11.53 -21.37 5.73
CA GLN A 67 -10.39 -22.07 6.35
C GLN A 67 -10.73 -22.72 7.67
N SER A 68 -11.94 -22.50 8.20
CA SER A 68 -12.43 -23.27 9.36
C SER A 68 -12.46 -24.75 9.02
N GLY A 69 -11.75 -25.55 9.79
CA GLY A 69 -11.56 -26.99 9.53
C GLY A 69 -10.30 -27.35 8.73
N GLN A 70 -9.55 -26.37 8.22
CA GLN A 70 -8.28 -26.57 7.50
C GLN A 70 -7.08 -26.16 8.36
N GLY A 71 -6.97 -26.71 9.56
CA GLY A 71 -5.93 -26.35 10.53
C GLY A 71 -6.26 -25.15 11.41
N TRP A 72 -7.30 -24.38 11.08
CA TRP A 72 -7.76 -23.21 11.82
C TRP A 72 -9.23 -23.33 12.21
N ASN A 73 -9.55 -22.86 13.41
CA ASN A 73 -10.94 -22.62 13.85
C ASN A 73 -11.14 -21.10 13.93
N VAL A 74 -12.06 -20.57 13.12
CA VAL A 74 -12.31 -19.13 13.01
C VAL A 74 -13.79 -18.86 13.21
N ASP A 75 -14.11 -18.25 14.34
CA ASP A 75 -15.48 -17.98 14.73
C ASP A 75 -15.62 -16.62 15.43
N PRO A 76 -16.77 -15.95 15.32
CA PRO A 76 -17.10 -14.83 16.18
C PRO A 76 -17.34 -15.29 17.63
N PHE A 77 -17.04 -14.41 18.55
CA PHE A 77 -17.33 -14.60 19.96
C PHE A 77 -18.18 -13.45 20.51
N PRO A 78 -19.38 -13.73 20.96
CA PRO A 78 -20.04 -15.05 21.09
C PRO A 78 -20.48 -15.66 19.75
N LEU A 79 -20.60 -17.00 19.68
CA LEU A 79 -20.95 -17.73 18.45
C LEU A 79 -22.30 -17.34 17.82
N LYS A 80 -23.25 -16.80 18.62
CA LYS A 80 -24.51 -16.26 18.11
C LYS A 80 -24.29 -15.13 17.07
N ASP A 81 -23.15 -14.46 17.12
CA ASP A 81 -22.81 -13.38 16.21
C ASP A 81 -22.37 -13.87 14.82
N LYS A 82 -22.43 -15.19 14.54
CA LYS A 82 -22.32 -15.71 13.17
C LYS A 82 -23.35 -15.13 12.22
N ILE A 83 -24.47 -14.69 12.78
CA ILE A 83 -25.53 -14.02 12.06
C ILE A 83 -25.93 -12.77 12.84
N ILE A 84 -25.78 -11.61 12.21
CA ILE A 84 -26.06 -10.30 12.79
C ILE A 84 -27.11 -9.60 11.94
N GLU A 85 -28.12 -9.04 12.57
CA GLU A 85 -29.13 -8.23 11.88
C GLU A 85 -28.96 -6.75 12.28
N LEU A 86 -28.82 -5.89 11.30
CA LEU A 86 -28.63 -4.45 11.50
C LEU A 86 -29.69 -3.64 10.77
N TYR A 87 -30.31 -2.70 11.49
CA TYR A 87 -31.17 -1.68 10.89
C TYR A 87 -30.34 -0.61 10.18
N PRO A 88 -30.94 0.15 9.26
CA PRO A 88 -30.28 1.27 8.57
C PRO A 88 -29.50 2.19 9.51
N GLY A 89 -28.28 2.53 9.15
CA GLY A 89 -27.38 3.43 9.89
C GLY A 89 -26.89 2.87 11.23
N LYS A 90 -27.10 1.59 11.54
CA LYS A 90 -26.64 0.96 12.78
C LYS A 90 -25.34 0.21 12.56
N SER A 91 -24.49 0.24 13.60
CA SER A 91 -23.24 -0.52 13.64
C SER A 91 -23.30 -1.56 14.75
N TYR A 92 -22.59 -2.66 14.55
CA TYR A 92 -22.37 -3.71 15.56
C TYR A 92 -20.92 -4.10 15.59
N THR A 93 -20.39 -4.36 16.78
CA THR A 93 -19.02 -4.81 16.96
C THR A 93 -18.99 -6.15 17.64
N THR A 94 -18.28 -7.11 17.07
CA THR A 94 -18.03 -8.44 17.64
C THR A 94 -16.55 -8.78 17.60
N ILE A 95 -16.14 -9.79 18.36
CA ILE A 95 -14.76 -10.29 18.36
C ILE A 95 -14.67 -11.51 17.47
N ILE A 96 -13.80 -11.52 16.49
CA ILE A 96 -13.43 -12.72 15.75
C ILE A 96 -12.27 -13.39 16.48
N GLN A 97 -12.39 -14.69 16.72
CA GLN A 97 -11.35 -15.53 17.30
C GLN A 97 -10.83 -16.50 16.23
N ALA A 98 -9.51 -16.55 16.08
CA ALA A 98 -8.84 -17.53 15.24
C ALA A 98 -7.89 -18.37 16.10
N GLN A 99 -8.01 -19.69 16.05
CA GLN A 99 -7.21 -20.64 16.80
C GLN A 99 -6.65 -21.70 15.86
N ALA A 100 -5.35 -21.97 15.98
CA ALA A 100 -4.73 -23.11 15.33
C ALA A 100 -5.12 -24.40 16.09
N PHE A 101 -5.48 -25.45 15.37
CA PHE A 101 -5.78 -26.76 15.99
C PHE A 101 -5.03 -27.92 15.32
N ASP A 102 -4.41 -27.68 14.17
CA ASP A 102 -3.58 -28.69 13.52
C ASP A 102 -2.14 -28.61 14.07
N GLU A 103 -1.73 -29.63 14.81
CA GLU A 103 -0.37 -29.73 15.38
C GLU A 103 0.73 -29.81 14.31
N GLY A 104 0.37 -30.04 13.03
CA GLY A 104 1.29 -30.01 11.90
C GLY A 104 1.62 -28.60 11.42
N LEU A 105 0.91 -27.55 11.88
CA LEU A 105 1.23 -26.18 11.54
C LEU A 105 2.55 -25.79 12.20
N GLN A 106 3.45 -25.23 11.40
CA GLN A 106 4.72 -24.72 11.90
C GLN A 106 4.58 -23.30 12.46
N PRO A 107 5.38 -22.90 13.45
CA PRO A 107 5.46 -21.50 13.86
C PRO A 107 5.75 -20.58 12.66
N GLY A 108 5.03 -19.44 12.60
CA GLY A 108 5.19 -18.53 11.47
C GLY A 108 4.02 -17.54 11.33
N ILE A 109 3.94 -16.94 10.17
CA ILE A 109 2.91 -15.96 9.81
C ILE A 109 1.84 -16.63 8.96
N TYR A 110 0.59 -16.51 9.37
CA TYR A 110 -0.56 -17.05 8.68
C TYR A 110 -1.56 -15.96 8.31
N TYR A 111 -2.15 -16.10 7.15
CA TYR A 111 -3.22 -15.23 6.67
C TYR A 111 -4.52 -16.03 6.60
N VAL A 112 -5.34 -15.84 7.61
CA VAL A 112 -6.59 -16.59 7.75
C VAL A 112 -7.75 -15.77 7.23
N GLN A 113 -8.41 -16.22 6.17
CA GLN A 113 -9.47 -15.46 5.52
C GLN A 113 -10.78 -15.57 6.28
N ILE A 114 -11.47 -14.43 6.39
CA ILE A 114 -12.83 -14.33 6.91
C ILE A 114 -13.71 -13.65 5.86
N SER A 115 -14.94 -14.12 5.71
CA SER A 115 -15.93 -13.57 4.80
C SER A 115 -17.15 -13.10 5.57
N ILE A 116 -17.66 -11.94 5.21
CA ILE A 116 -18.88 -11.34 5.72
C ILE A 116 -19.81 -11.15 4.54
N ALA A 117 -20.90 -11.90 4.50
CA ALA A 117 -21.89 -11.85 3.43
C ALA A 117 -23.18 -11.20 3.92
N SER A 118 -23.67 -10.22 3.16
CA SER A 118 -24.98 -9.60 3.35
C SER A 118 -26.06 -10.36 2.57
N ASP A 119 -27.29 -10.35 3.05
CA ASP A 119 -28.46 -10.90 2.33
C ASP A 119 -28.85 -10.07 1.10
N LEU A 120 -28.30 -8.86 0.94
CA LEU A 120 -28.43 -8.07 -0.29
C LEU A 120 -27.38 -8.44 -1.36
N GLY A 121 -26.54 -9.44 -1.11
CA GLY A 121 -25.58 -9.99 -2.07
C GLY A 121 -24.17 -9.41 -1.99
N GLU A 122 -23.89 -8.50 -1.06
CA GLU A 122 -22.54 -8.00 -0.81
C GLU A 122 -21.71 -9.07 -0.07
N THR A 123 -20.45 -9.21 -0.44
CA THR A 123 -19.51 -10.08 0.26
C THR A 123 -18.17 -9.38 0.44
N TYR A 124 -17.75 -9.24 1.68
CA TYR A 124 -16.48 -8.69 2.08
C TYR A 124 -15.57 -9.83 2.51
N THR A 125 -14.36 -9.87 1.98
CA THR A 125 -13.36 -10.88 2.36
C THR A 125 -12.13 -10.17 2.86
N GLU A 126 -11.75 -10.47 4.09
CA GLU A 126 -10.60 -9.88 4.77
C GLU A 126 -9.62 -10.96 5.22
N SER A 127 -8.35 -10.60 5.30
CA SER A 127 -7.28 -11.50 5.68
C SER A 127 -6.80 -11.18 7.09
N LEU A 128 -7.08 -12.07 8.02
CA LEU A 128 -6.65 -11.98 9.41
C LEU A 128 -5.20 -12.46 9.52
N LYS A 129 -4.30 -11.58 9.84
CA LYS A 129 -2.89 -11.91 10.01
C LYS A 129 -2.63 -12.42 11.42
N VAL A 130 -2.18 -13.67 11.53
CA VAL A 130 -1.90 -14.35 12.79
C VAL A 130 -0.43 -14.76 12.85
N TYR A 131 0.21 -14.44 13.94
CA TYR A 131 1.57 -14.85 14.26
C TYR A 131 1.51 -16.03 15.23
N LEU A 132 1.88 -17.22 14.75
CA LEU A 132 1.85 -18.44 15.51
C LEU A 132 3.24 -18.72 16.11
N SER A 133 3.31 -18.77 17.42
CA SER A 133 4.51 -19.09 18.21
C SER A 133 4.45 -20.52 18.77
N PRO A 134 5.56 -21.20 19.05
CA PRO A 134 5.55 -22.51 19.68
C PRO A 134 5.03 -22.46 21.13
N GLU A 135 4.26 -23.45 21.52
CA GLU A 135 3.62 -23.53 22.85
C GLU A 135 4.56 -23.87 24.01
N LYS A 136 5.63 -24.57 23.73
CA LYS A 136 6.50 -25.11 24.79
C LYS A 136 7.95 -24.86 24.50
N PRO A 137 8.75 -24.50 25.51
CA PRO A 137 10.16 -24.78 25.43
C PRO A 137 10.26 -26.33 25.33
N ILE A 138 10.70 -26.82 24.18
CA ILE A 138 10.95 -28.24 23.99
C ILE A 138 12.00 -28.62 25.01
N ASP A 139 11.72 -29.60 25.86
CA ASP A 139 12.51 -29.96 27.05
C ASP A 139 14.00 -30.32 26.79
N TYR A 140 14.43 -30.30 25.51
CA TYR A 140 15.77 -30.59 25.08
C TYR A 140 16.30 -29.73 23.94
N LEU A 141 15.71 -28.55 23.73
CA LEU A 141 16.27 -27.63 22.74
C LEU A 141 17.61 -27.06 23.22
N PRO A 142 18.54 -26.91 22.29
CA PRO A 142 19.83 -26.32 22.61
C PRO A 142 19.64 -24.92 23.19
N ALA A 143 20.27 -24.63 24.31
CA ALA A 143 20.25 -23.32 24.94
C ALA A 143 21.05 -22.31 24.10
N ILE A 144 20.43 -21.79 23.05
CA ILE A 144 21.03 -20.79 22.17
C ILE A 144 20.69 -19.41 22.73
N LYS A 145 21.71 -18.63 23.06
CA LYS A 145 21.53 -17.19 23.21
C LYS A 145 21.73 -16.53 21.86
N ALA A 146 20.70 -15.89 21.38
CA ALA A 146 20.76 -15.09 20.17
C ALA A 146 20.39 -13.64 20.50
N THR A 147 21.14 -12.69 19.96
CA THR A 147 20.90 -11.26 20.06
C THR A 147 20.91 -10.69 18.65
N ILE A 148 19.94 -9.86 18.35
CA ILE A 148 19.77 -9.23 17.05
C ILE A 148 20.19 -7.77 17.16
N ASP A 149 21.01 -7.33 16.22
CA ASP A 149 21.40 -5.93 16.04
C ASP A 149 20.97 -5.50 14.63
N MET A 150 19.96 -4.68 14.60
CA MET A 150 19.43 -4.07 13.37
C MET A 150 18.69 -2.78 13.71
N ASN A 151 18.57 -1.89 12.72
CA ASN A 151 17.81 -0.67 12.88
C ASN A 151 16.31 -0.98 12.97
N GLU A 152 15.65 -0.43 13.99
CA GLU A 152 14.20 -0.52 14.15
C GLU A 152 13.44 0.37 13.15
N LYS A 153 14.08 1.46 12.68
CA LYS A 153 13.54 2.36 11.65
C LYS A 153 14.31 2.14 10.35
N ILE A 154 13.59 1.76 9.33
CA ILE A 154 14.15 1.35 8.04
C ILE A 154 13.80 2.40 6.99
N ASN A 155 14.84 2.99 6.38
CA ASN A 155 14.71 3.73 5.15
C ASN A 155 14.65 2.72 3.98
N PRO A 156 13.54 2.62 3.23
CA PRO A 156 13.42 1.61 2.18
C PRO A 156 14.35 1.83 0.98
N ASN A 157 15.01 3.00 0.89
CA ASN A 157 16.00 3.28 -0.16
C ASN A 157 17.45 2.94 0.25
N GLU A 158 17.65 2.44 1.46
CA GLU A 158 18.98 2.12 1.97
C GLU A 158 19.08 0.63 2.32
N PRO A 159 20.26 0.01 2.14
CA PRO A 159 20.47 -1.35 2.56
C PRO A 159 20.41 -1.46 4.09
N VAL A 160 19.79 -2.53 4.56
CA VAL A 160 19.68 -2.86 5.99
C VAL A 160 20.68 -3.96 6.32
N SER A 161 21.55 -3.72 7.31
CA SER A 161 22.42 -4.74 7.89
C SER A 161 21.74 -5.35 9.10
N ILE A 162 21.69 -6.68 9.13
CA ILE A 162 21.14 -7.48 10.23
C ILE A 162 22.29 -8.33 10.79
N LYS A 163 22.69 -8.07 12.02
CA LYS A 163 23.75 -8.85 12.70
C LYS A 163 23.13 -9.73 13.78
N LEU A 164 23.39 -11.00 13.70
CA LEU A 164 22.95 -11.99 14.67
C LEU A 164 24.16 -12.48 15.47
N PHE A 165 24.17 -12.19 16.76
CA PHE A 165 25.15 -12.67 17.70
C PHE A 165 24.63 -13.95 18.35
N LEU A 166 25.22 -15.07 18.00
CA LEU A 166 24.86 -16.40 18.50
C LEU A 166 25.88 -16.89 19.55
N GLU A 167 25.39 -17.48 20.62
CA GLU A 167 26.20 -18.12 21.66
C GLU A 167 25.61 -19.49 21.99
N ASN A 168 26.36 -20.55 21.74
CA ASN A 168 25.99 -21.89 22.18
C ASN A 168 26.28 -22.03 23.68
N ARG A 169 25.23 -22.17 24.49
CA ARG A 169 25.36 -22.36 25.93
C ARG A 169 25.33 -23.83 26.34
N ASN A 170 25.40 -24.74 25.36
CA ASN A 170 25.46 -26.17 25.62
C ASN A 170 26.90 -26.67 25.58
N PRO A 171 27.19 -27.73 26.32
CA PRO A 171 28.43 -28.46 26.16
C PRO A 171 28.46 -29.35 24.91
N LEU A 172 27.35 -29.40 24.15
CA LEU A 172 27.22 -30.19 22.93
C LEU A 172 27.38 -29.29 21.70
N ASP A 173 27.90 -29.90 20.63
CA ASP A 173 28.05 -29.23 19.33
C ASP A 173 26.67 -29.01 18.64
N LEU A 174 26.45 -27.83 18.13
CA LEU A 174 25.29 -27.47 17.34
C LEU A 174 25.67 -27.37 15.85
N THR A 175 26.01 -28.53 15.28
CA THR A 175 26.31 -28.63 13.86
C THR A 175 25.03 -28.54 13.05
N GLY A 176 25.04 -27.72 11.98
CA GLY A 176 23.88 -27.57 11.07
C GLY A 176 22.72 -26.76 11.65
N LEU A 177 22.98 -25.82 12.57
CA LEU A 177 21.97 -24.88 13.03
C LEU A 177 21.49 -24.01 11.86
N VAL A 178 20.21 -24.11 11.52
CA VAL A 178 19.59 -23.31 10.48
C VAL A 178 18.99 -22.06 11.09
N VAL A 179 19.34 -20.91 10.55
CA VAL A 179 18.80 -19.60 10.92
C VAL A 179 17.94 -19.10 9.77
N LYS A 180 16.64 -19.00 10.01
CA LYS A 180 15.67 -18.47 9.04
C LYS A 180 15.18 -17.12 9.48
N ILE A 181 15.11 -16.18 8.55
CA ILE A 181 14.44 -14.89 8.73
C ILE A 181 13.14 -14.93 7.94
N GLN A 182 12.02 -14.68 8.60
CA GLN A 182 10.69 -14.62 7.99
C GLN A 182 10.06 -13.25 8.25
N SER A 183 9.43 -12.70 7.25
CA SER A 183 8.72 -11.42 7.31
C SER A 183 7.65 -11.36 6.22
N ASP A 184 6.73 -10.41 6.34
CA ASP A 184 5.83 -10.02 5.25
C ASP A 184 6.53 -9.30 4.11
N MET A 185 7.76 -8.85 4.35
CA MET A 185 8.60 -8.23 3.34
C MET A 185 9.47 -9.32 2.71
N PRO A 186 9.22 -9.71 1.44
CA PRO A 186 9.91 -10.83 0.79
C PRO A 186 11.44 -10.66 0.77
N GLU A 187 11.92 -9.43 0.71
CA GLU A 187 13.35 -9.09 0.67
C GLU A 187 14.07 -9.51 1.96
N PHE A 188 13.32 -9.56 3.08
CA PHE A 188 13.85 -9.97 4.38
C PHE A 188 13.86 -11.48 4.58
N ILE A 189 13.24 -12.26 3.70
CA ILE A 189 13.26 -13.73 3.81
C ILE A 189 14.67 -14.22 3.44
N LYS A 190 15.38 -14.74 4.44
CA LYS A 190 16.76 -15.24 4.33
C LYS A 190 16.91 -16.51 5.12
N GLU A 191 17.88 -17.33 4.73
CA GLU A 191 18.26 -18.53 5.42
C GLU A 191 19.77 -18.67 5.41
N ALA A 192 20.34 -19.14 6.51
CA ALA A 192 21.75 -19.50 6.61
C ALA A 192 21.92 -20.70 7.54
N THR A 193 22.87 -21.56 7.24
CA THR A 193 23.27 -22.67 8.10
C THR A 193 24.60 -22.33 8.79
N VAL A 194 24.70 -22.59 10.07
CA VAL A 194 25.90 -22.31 10.85
C VAL A 194 26.21 -23.47 11.78
N ASP A 195 27.49 -23.83 11.87
CA ASP A 195 28.00 -24.72 12.89
C ASP A 195 28.43 -23.87 14.09
N LEU A 196 27.93 -24.22 15.25
CA LEU A 196 28.18 -23.51 16.49
C LEU A 196 28.70 -24.48 17.55
N PRO A 197 30.03 -24.64 17.66
CA PRO A 197 30.68 -25.50 18.64
C PRO A 197 30.27 -25.21 20.09
N PRO A 198 30.55 -26.13 21.03
CA PRO A 198 30.23 -25.95 22.44
C PRO A 198 30.81 -24.68 23.01
N LEU A 199 29.99 -23.89 23.71
CA LEU A 199 30.37 -22.65 24.40
C LEU A 199 30.94 -21.54 23.48
N GLU A 200 30.89 -21.73 22.17
CA GLU A 200 31.37 -20.74 21.20
C GLU A 200 30.35 -19.66 20.89
N LYS A 201 30.88 -18.53 20.37
CA LYS A 201 30.12 -17.40 19.88
C LYS A 201 30.40 -17.20 18.41
N LYS A 202 29.36 -16.93 17.64
CA LYS A 202 29.48 -16.65 16.22
C LYS A 202 28.55 -15.47 15.82
N THR A 203 29.01 -14.68 14.87
CA THR A 203 28.23 -13.62 14.30
C THR A 203 27.87 -13.96 12.86
N ILE A 204 26.59 -13.79 12.50
CA ILE A 204 26.10 -13.90 11.13
C ILE A 204 25.61 -12.52 10.74
N GLU A 205 25.93 -12.12 9.52
CA GLU A 205 25.47 -10.84 8.96
C GLU A 205 24.69 -11.09 7.68
N PHE A 206 23.49 -10.47 7.59
CA PHE A 206 22.68 -10.43 6.38
C PHE A 206 22.59 -8.98 5.93
N SER A 207 22.69 -8.78 4.61
CA SER A 207 22.38 -7.52 3.97
C SER A 207 21.09 -7.68 3.19
N VAL A 208 20.17 -6.75 3.40
CA VAL A 208 18.85 -6.73 2.77
C VAL A 208 18.64 -5.39 2.09
N ASN A 209 18.22 -5.41 0.84
CA ASN A 209 17.74 -4.22 0.13
C ASN A 209 16.22 -4.22 0.17
N PRO A 210 15.57 -3.37 0.97
CA PRO A 210 14.12 -3.30 1.03
C PRO A 210 13.54 -2.86 -0.31
N ASN A 211 12.25 -3.13 -0.54
CA ASN A 211 11.54 -2.54 -1.65
C ASN A 211 11.33 -1.04 -1.40
N SER A 212 11.81 -0.19 -2.31
CA SER A 212 11.71 1.29 -2.20
C SER A 212 10.27 1.79 -2.05
N PHE A 213 9.29 1.00 -2.53
CA PHE A 213 7.87 1.32 -2.47
C PHE A 213 7.12 0.60 -1.34
N GLN A 214 7.87 -0.02 -0.40
CA GLN A 214 7.26 -0.69 0.74
C GLN A 214 6.40 0.29 1.55
N GLN A 215 5.17 -0.12 1.87
CA GLN A 215 4.24 0.73 2.63
C GLN A 215 4.82 1.12 3.99
N PRO A 216 4.74 2.40 4.39
CA PRO A 216 5.20 2.86 5.69
C PRO A 216 4.22 2.41 6.77
N LYS A 217 4.60 1.40 7.52
CA LYS A 217 3.92 0.85 8.69
C LYS A 217 4.88 0.01 9.51
N ASP A 218 4.39 -0.49 10.63
CA ASP A 218 5.11 -1.47 11.44
C ASP A 218 5.03 -2.85 10.80
N TYR A 219 6.17 -3.53 10.79
CA TYR A 219 6.33 -4.92 10.35
C TYR A 219 6.99 -5.73 11.45
N LEU A 220 6.71 -7.04 11.46
CA LEU A 220 7.43 -7.99 12.29
C LEU A 220 8.38 -8.82 11.44
N ILE A 221 9.57 -9.04 11.97
CA ILE A 221 10.58 -9.92 11.41
C ILE A 221 10.82 -11.02 12.44
N PHE A 222 10.66 -12.28 12.03
CA PHE A 222 10.90 -13.44 12.87
C PHE A 222 12.25 -14.04 12.53
N PHE A 223 13.03 -14.28 13.56
CA PHE A 223 14.29 -15.01 13.50
C PHE A 223 14.06 -16.38 14.12
N ILE A 224 14.05 -17.42 13.28
CA ILE A 224 13.74 -18.79 13.64
C ILE A 224 15.05 -19.58 13.61
N PHE A 225 15.37 -20.23 14.72
CA PHE A 225 16.55 -21.05 14.88
C PHE A 225 16.12 -22.51 14.94
N GLU A 226 16.52 -23.30 13.95
CA GLU A 226 16.16 -24.72 13.84
C GLU A 226 17.39 -25.58 13.96
N HIS A 227 17.28 -26.67 14.70
CA HIS A 227 18.32 -27.69 14.80
C HIS A 227 17.70 -29.09 14.64
N ASN A 228 18.26 -29.92 13.75
CA ASN A 228 17.73 -31.24 13.42
C ASN A 228 16.23 -31.24 12.97
N GLY A 229 15.77 -30.18 12.35
CA GLY A 229 14.38 -30.04 11.91
C GLY A 229 13.40 -29.58 12.99
N GLU A 230 13.89 -29.32 14.21
CA GLU A 230 13.10 -28.79 15.31
C GLU A 230 13.43 -27.32 15.58
N VAL A 231 12.39 -26.53 15.89
CA VAL A 231 12.56 -25.11 16.20
C VAL A 231 13.14 -24.96 17.60
N ALA A 232 14.38 -24.53 17.70
CA ALA A 232 15.10 -24.32 18.94
C ALA A 232 14.72 -22.99 19.61
N LYS A 233 14.50 -21.94 18.81
CA LYS A 233 14.19 -20.60 19.30
C LYS A 233 13.54 -19.75 18.23
N ILE A 234 12.65 -18.86 18.64
CA ILE A 234 12.13 -17.78 17.80
C ILE A 234 12.34 -16.45 18.53
N ILE A 235 12.76 -15.45 17.79
CA ILE A 235 12.84 -14.06 18.27
C ILE A 235 12.12 -13.21 17.24
N ASP A 236 11.23 -12.35 17.67
CA ASP A 236 10.59 -11.35 16.85
C ASP A 236 11.22 -9.98 17.07
N GLN A 237 11.32 -9.23 15.98
CA GLN A 237 11.78 -7.85 15.98
C GLN A 237 10.78 -7.00 15.24
N LYS A 238 10.24 -5.99 15.93
CA LYS A 238 9.38 -5.00 15.31
C LYS A 238 10.24 -3.94 14.60
N VAL A 239 9.88 -3.61 13.37
CA VAL A 239 10.54 -2.57 12.58
C VAL A 239 9.49 -1.65 11.95
N GLU A 240 9.83 -0.38 11.84
CA GLU A 240 9.02 0.65 11.20
C GLU A 240 9.63 1.02 9.85
N ILE A 241 8.88 0.88 8.75
CA ILE A 241 9.27 1.42 7.46
C ILE A 241 8.93 2.91 7.43
N LEU A 242 9.94 3.73 7.16
CA LEU A 242 9.79 5.19 7.12
C LEU A 242 8.97 5.64 5.90
N SER A 243 8.17 6.68 6.10
CA SER A 243 7.46 7.35 5.02
C SER A 243 8.41 8.26 4.25
N LEU A 244 8.50 8.06 2.94
CA LEU A 244 9.32 8.86 2.04
C LEU A 244 8.44 9.64 1.07
N GLN A 245 8.58 10.96 1.09
CA GLN A 245 7.88 11.89 0.21
C GLN A 245 8.89 12.79 -0.52
N PRO A 246 9.72 12.23 -1.43
CA PRO A 246 10.65 13.03 -2.20
C PRO A 246 9.91 13.99 -3.13
N GLU A 247 10.64 14.95 -3.68
CA GLU A 247 10.13 15.72 -4.81
C GLU A 247 9.90 14.80 -6.00
N PHE A 248 8.86 15.11 -6.78
CA PHE A 248 8.57 14.32 -7.97
C PHE A 248 9.71 14.41 -8.98
N LYS A 249 10.11 13.26 -9.50
CA LYS A 249 11.02 13.20 -10.65
C LYS A 249 10.31 13.72 -11.88
N LYS A 250 11.01 14.52 -12.65
CA LYS A 250 10.50 15.18 -13.85
C LYS A 250 11.37 14.82 -15.04
N ASP A 251 10.76 14.21 -16.04
CA ASP A 251 11.37 13.95 -17.33
C ASP A 251 10.55 14.64 -18.41
N ILE A 252 11.21 15.27 -19.37
CA ILE A 252 10.54 15.99 -20.45
C ILE A 252 10.89 15.39 -21.80
N ASN A 253 9.85 15.13 -22.60
CA ASN A 253 9.96 14.78 -24.00
C ASN A 253 9.40 15.91 -24.86
N GLU A 254 10.19 16.41 -25.78
CA GLU A 254 9.77 17.45 -26.72
C GLU A 254 9.85 16.95 -28.16
N ASN A 255 8.77 17.16 -28.89
CA ASN A 255 8.71 16.91 -30.33
C ASN A 255 8.26 18.17 -31.05
N SER A 256 8.81 18.45 -32.22
CA SER A 256 8.48 19.65 -32.99
C SER A 256 8.02 19.31 -34.40
N LYS A 257 6.98 19.99 -34.87
CA LYS A 257 6.49 19.91 -36.26
C LYS A 257 6.07 21.26 -36.77
N LEU A 258 6.79 21.82 -37.74
CA LEU A 258 6.44 23.08 -38.41
C LEU A 258 6.11 24.18 -37.40
N PHE A 259 7.09 24.59 -36.58
CA PHE A 259 6.97 25.67 -35.55
C PHE A 259 5.92 25.46 -34.46
N ARG A 260 5.49 24.20 -34.28
CA ARG A 260 4.68 23.78 -33.16
C ARG A 260 5.46 22.74 -32.38
N TYR A 261 5.60 22.97 -31.07
CA TYR A 261 6.31 22.13 -30.12
C TYR A 261 5.28 21.43 -29.23
N TYR A 262 5.38 20.12 -29.20
CA TYR A 262 4.59 19.27 -28.32
C TYR A 262 5.51 18.82 -27.19
N SER A 263 5.16 19.18 -25.97
CA SER A 263 5.95 18.84 -24.79
C SER A 263 5.14 17.94 -23.88
N GLU A 264 5.73 16.84 -23.46
CA GLU A 264 5.19 15.86 -22.53
C GLU A 264 6.10 15.86 -21.29
N LEU A 265 5.61 16.40 -20.19
CA LEU A 265 6.27 16.39 -18.90
C LEU A 265 5.79 15.17 -18.12
N ILE A 266 6.64 14.15 -18.01
CA ILE A 266 6.38 12.95 -17.24
C ILE A 266 6.80 13.20 -15.80
N VAL A 267 5.87 13.05 -14.88
CA VAL A 267 6.08 13.29 -13.45
C VAL A 267 5.87 11.99 -12.70
N THR A 268 6.91 11.52 -12.00
CA THR A 268 6.92 10.23 -11.30
C THR A 268 7.08 10.43 -9.80
N ASN A 269 6.29 9.72 -9.02
CA ASN A 269 6.46 9.63 -7.56
C ASN A 269 7.40 8.46 -7.22
N GLU A 270 8.63 8.76 -6.84
CA GLU A 270 9.64 7.79 -6.39
C GLU A 270 9.54 7.51 -4.86
N GLY A 271 8.55 8.06 -4.17
CA GLY A 271 8.30 7.79 -2.75
C GLY A 271 7.43 6.56 -2.52
N ASN A 272 7.30 6.15 -1.26
CA ASN A 272 6.52 4.98 -0.86
C ASN A 272 5.11 5.30 -0.33
N VAL A 273 4.70 6.56 -0.42
CA VAL A 273 3.35 7.02 -0.09
C VAL A 273 2.78 7.89 -1.20
N LYS A 274 1.46 7.97 -1.24
CA LYS A 274 0.77 8.91 -2.12
C LYS A 274 1.18 10.33 -1.73
N ASN A 275 1.67 11.09 -2.69
CA ASN A 275 2.18 12.43 -2.49
C ASN A 275 1.42 13.42 -3.37
N THR A 276 1.15 14.60 -2.82
CA THR A 276 0.50 15.70 -3.55
C THR A 276 1.44 16.90 -3.57
N GLN A 277 1.89 17.27 -4.75
CA GLN A 277 2.82 18.38 -4.92
C GLN A 277 2.44 19.26 -6.11
N LYS A 278 2.90 20.51 -6.07
CA LYS A 278 2.86 21.41 -7.21
C LYS A 278 4.02 21.08 -8.16
N VAL A 279 3.69 20.72 -9.37
CA VAL A 279 4.66 20.51 -10.45
C VAL A 279 4.88 21.84 -11.16
N LEU A 280 6.08 22.34 -11.09
CA LEU A 280 6.50 23.60 -11.69
C LEU A 280 7.33 23.35 -12.96
N TYR A 281 6.97 24.01 -14.05
CA TYR A 281 7.76 24.04 -15.28
C TYR A 281 8.05 25.48 -15.67
N PRO A 282 9.32 25.92 -15.74
CA PRO A 282 9.67 27.29 -16.03
C PRO A 282 9.34 27.65 -17.49
N VAL A 283 8.70 28.77 -17.68
CA VAL A 283 8.32 29.26 -19.01
C VAL A 283 8.56 30.76 -19.12
N SER A 284 9.32 31.18 -20.14
CA SER A 284 9.46 32.60 -20.40
C SER A 284 8.11 33.27 -20.75
N LEU A 285 7.99 34.57 -20.46
CA LEU A 285 6.78 35.33 -20.79
C LEU A 285 6.43 35.19 -22.29
N TRP A 286 7.43 35.18 -23.15
CA TRP A 286 7.27 35.08 -24.60
C TRP A 286 6.76 33.66 -25.01
N LYS A 287 7.35 32.62 -24.46
CA LYS A 287 6.91 31.23 -24.71
C LYS A 287 5.46 31.02 -24.21
N MET A 288 5.13 31.63 -23.08
CA MET A 288 3.80 31.52 -22.46
C MET A 288 2.68 32.02 -23.36
N LEU A 289 2.88 33.11 -24.09
CA LEU A 289 1.85 33.70 -25.00
C LEU A 289 1.41 32.72 -26.09
N PHE A 290 2.25 31.76 -26.43
CA PHE A 290 2.01 30.79 -27.50
C PHE A 290 1.81 29.36 -26.95
N THR A 291 1.76 29.20 -25.63
CA THR A 291 1.64 27.89 -24.99
C THR A 291 0.20 27.67 -24.56
N THR A 292 -0.35 26.52 -24.96
CA THR A 292 -1.63 25.99 -24.49
C THR A 292 -1.35 24.83 -23.55
N SER A 293 -1.88 24.90 -22.34
CA SER A 293 -1.67 23.92 -21.27
C SER A 293 -2.90 23.88 -20.37
N GLU A 294 -3.12 22.75 -19.70
CA GLU A 294 -4.05 22.64 -18.58
C GLU A 294 -3.48 23.24 -17.27
N GLY A 295 -2.15 23.41 -17.21
CA GLY A 295 -1.47 24.04 -16.08
C GLY A 295 -1.80 25.54 -15.98
N LYS A 296 -1.90 26.02 -14.74
CA LYS A 296 -2.10 27.46 -14.47
C LYS A 296 -0.79 28.22 -14.60
N SER A 297 -0.84 29.44 -15.13
CA SER A 297 0.32 30.33 -15.14
C SER A 297 0.44 31.05 -13.80
N GLU A 298 1.53 30.82 -13.10
CA GLU A 298 1.85 31.52 -11.85
C GLU A 298 3.22 32.19 -11.95
N LYS A 299 3.38 33.33 -11.25
CA LYS A 299 4.68 34.02 -11.11
C LYS A 299 5.20 33.75 -9.71
N ILE A 300 6.36 33.07 -9.61
CA ILE A 300 7.00 32.68 -8.35
C ILE A 300 8.40 33.28 -8.37
N GLU A 301 8.76 34.06 -7.35
CA GLU A 301 10.08 34.70 -7.19
C GLU A 301 10.57 35.50 -8.42
N GLY A 302 9.64 36.07 -9.16
CA GLY A 302 9.96 36.87 -10.37
C GLY A 302 9.94 36.10 -11.68
N GLU A 303 10.03 34.78 -11.66
CA GLU A 303 9.96 33.89 -12.81
C GLU A 303 8.53 33.37 -13.05
N ARG A 304 8.25 32.97 -14.29
CA ARG A 304 6.93 32.39 -14.66
C ARG A 304 7.03 30.89 -14.80
N TYR A 305 5.98 30.23 -14.28
CA TYR A 305 5.84 28.79 -14.31
C TYR A 305 4.46 28.39 -14.84
N LEU A 306 4.41 27.26 -15.53
CA LEU A 306 3.22 26.45 -15.63
C LEU A 306 3.17 25.59 -14.37
N VAL A 307 2.02 25.60 -13.70
CA VAL A 307 1.81 24.94 -12.41
C VAL A 307 0.65 23.96 -12.52
N TRP A 308 0.91 22.74 -12.16
CA TRP A 308 -0.09 21.68 -11.99
C TRP A 308 -0.04 21.18 -10.56
N GLU A 309 -1.17 20.93 -9.96
CA GLU A 309 -1.26 20.24 -8.69
C GLU A 309 -1.55 18.76 -8.99
N GLN A 310 -0.64 17.88 -8.63
CA GLN A 310 -0.72 16.45 -8.92
C GLN A 310 -0.65 15.64 -7.64
N SER A 311 -1.51 14.61 -7.58
CA SER A 311 -1.56 13.64 -6.49
C SER A 311 -1.28 12.26 -7.07
N ILE A 312 -0.04 11.77 -6.85
CA ILE A 312 0.50 10.59 -7.52
C ILE A 312 0.78 9.50 -6.48
N SER A 313 0.31 8.28 -6.75
CA SER A 313 0.58 7.11 -5.91
C SER A 313 2.04 6.65 -6.04
N PRO A 314 2.55 5.83 -5.11
CA PRO A 314 3.89 5.27 -5.22
C PRO A 314 4.13 4.57 -6.55
N ASN A 315 5.30 4.80 -7.15
CA ASN A 315 5.73 4.22 -8.42
C ASN A 315 4.80 4.51 -9.62
N GLU A 316 3.89 5.47 -9.50
CA GLU A 316 3.06 5.92 -10.62
C GLU A 316 3.62 7.17 -11.27
N SER A 317 3.28 7.35 -12.53
CA SER A 317 3.66 8.52 -13.32
C SER A 317 2.42 9.14 -13.97
N VAL A 318 2.42 10.47 -14.07
CA VAL A 318 1.40 11.24 -14.78
C VAL A 318 2.08 12.04 -15.87
N THR A 319 1.51 12.04 -17.07
CA THR A 319 2.00 12.83 -18.20
C THR A 319 1.20 14.12 -18.32
N LEU A 320 1.90 15.24 -18.23
CA LEU A 320 1.34 16.59 -18.36
C LEU A 320 1.70 17.13 -19.74
N ASN A 321 0.69 17.35 -20.56
CA ASN A 321 0.87 17.77 -21.95
C ASN A 321 0.70 19.26 -22.09
N PHE A 322 1.58 19.90 -22.85
CA PHE A 322 1.43 21.27 -23.28
C PHE A 322 2.01 21.49 -24.68
N THR A 323 1.45 22.45 -25.37
CA THR A 323 1.84 22.73 -26.75
C THR A 323 2.19 24.20 -26.92
N THR A 324 3.37 24.48 -27.48
CA THR A 324 3.77 25.85 -27.86
C THR A 324 3.66 26.00 -29.37
N ASN A 325 2.84 26.96 -29.85
CA ASN A 325 2.53 27.14 -31.26
C ASN A 325 2.99 28.52 -31.76
N TYR A 326 4.14 28.57 -32.41
CA TYR A 326 4.66 29.81 -33.02
C TYR A 326 4.17 30.07 -34.44
N ARG A 327 3.28 29.26 -35.01
CA ARG A 327 2.78 29.47 -36.38
C ARG A 327 2.09 30.81 -36.52
N ILE A 328 1.40 31.29 -35.48
CA ILE A 328 0.75 32.60 -35.48
C ILE A 328 1.75 33.71 -35.76
N VAL A 329 2.92 33.65 -35.15
CA VAL A 329 4.01 34.64 -35.37
C VAL A 329 4.46 34.63 -36.83
N ILE A 330 4.62 33.44 -37.42
CA ILE A 330 5.02 33.26 -38.81
C ILE A 330 3.96 33.83 -39.76
N TYR A 331 2.67 33.55 -39.49
CA TYR A 331 1.58 34.10 -40.30
C TYR A 331 1.53 35.62 -40.22
N ILE A 332 1.71 36.21 -39.04
CA ILE A 332 1.76 37.65 -38.88
C ILE A 332 2.97 38.24 -39.66
N LEU A 333 4.14 37.60 -39.56
CA LEU A 333 5.33 38.03 -40.31
C LEU A 333 5.13 37.90 -41.82
N ALA A 334 4.52 36.83 -42.29
CA ALA A 334 4.19 36.64 -43.71
C ALA A 334 3.21 37.71 -44.20
N ILE A 335 2.17 38.04 -43.44
CA ILE A 335 1.23 39.09 -43.76
C ILE A 335 1.94 40.47 -43.81
N LEU A 336 2.79 40.78 -42.83
CA LEU A 336 3.56 42.02 -42.79
C LEU A 336 4.51 42.15 -44.00
N LEU A 337 5.15 41.04 -44.40
CA LEU A 337 6.02 41.02 -45.60
C LEU A 337 5.20 41.27 -46.88
N VAL A 338 3.99 40.72 -47.00
CA VAL A 338 3.10 41.00 -48.13
C VAL A 338 2.70 42.47 -48.14
N PHE A 339 2.28 43.05 -47.00
CA PHE A 339 1.97 44.47 -46.92
C PHE A 339 3.18 45.38 -47.23
N ALA A 340 4.37 45.06 -46.74
CA ALA A 340 5.59 45.75 -47.04
C ALA A 340 5.90 45.67 -48.56
N GLY A 341 5.73 44.51 -49.19
CA GLY A 341 5.85 44.35 -50.63
C GLY A 341 4.90 45.24 -51.43
N PHE A 342 3.65 45.35 -51.00
CA PHE A 342 2.67 46.27 -51.62
C PHE A 342 3.00 47.73 -51.37
N TYR A 343 3.62 48.07 -50.25
CA TYR A 343 3.97 49.46 -49.96
C TYR A 343 5.20 49.96 -50.77
N PHE A 344 6.16 49.05 -51.05
CA PHE A 344 7.39 49.36 -51.79
C PHE A 344 7.26 49.15 -53.32
N TYR A 345 6.17 48.59 -53.81
CA TYR A 345 5.84 48.45 -55.22
C TYR A 345 4.90 49.57 -55.67
#